data_ada15e4ebb59ecf87437de88361653c0
#
_entry.id   ada15e4ebb59ecf87437de88361653c0
#
_cell.length_a   1.000
_cell.length_b   1.000
_cell.length_c   1.000
_cell.angle_alpha   90.00
_cell.angle_beta   90.00
_cell.angle_gamma   90.00
#
_symmetry.space_group_name_H-M   'P 1'
#
loop_
_entity.id
_entity.type
_entity.pdbx_description
1 polymer ?
#
loop_
_entity_poly.entity_id
_entity_poly.type
_entity_poly.pdbx_seq_one_letter_code
_entity_poly.pdbx_strand_id
1 'polypeptide(L)'
;MKGDAIFLNDLGLVCALGHGTAAVREALFRDDAPGGVAMNETLLPGHRLALGAVSGPLPSLDHHPVPLHGRNNALLRAAYLQIQGQVRQAIERYGPSRVAVVVGTSTSGIGEAEQAMAMWRRQGRWPEGFHYVQQEIDAPSRFLAAESGARGPAWTISTACSSSAKAMASAARLLRTGLVDAVITGGADSLCQFTVRGFMALESVASERCNPFSAHRRGINIGERAPLFLMTREPGPVRLARWGETSASHPLSAPEPEGHRATAPPGPAPPRAGPTAAALHHVHPPATPP
;
A
#
# COMPACT_ATOMS: atom_id res chain seq x y z
N MET A 1 28.26 -12.93 12.06
CA MET A 1 26.86 -12.93 11.62
C MET A 1 26.64 -11.81 10.59
N LYS A 2 27.02 -12.06 9.34
CA LYS A 2 26.92 -11.07 8.21
C LYS A 2 25.60 -11.16 7.40
N GLY A 3 24.57 -11.86 7.91
CA GLY A 3 23.42 -12.26 7.09
C GLY A 3 22.03 -11.68 7.43
N ASP A 4 21.87 -10.90 8.50
CA ASP A 4 20.54 -10.55 9.00
C ASP A 4 20.03 -9.15 8.59
N ALA A 5 20.85 -8.35 7.95
CA ALA A 5 20.45 -7.02 7.49
C ALA A 5 19.59 -7.14 6.24
N ILE A 6 18.48 -6.43 6.24
CA ILE A 6 17.54 -6.35 5.12
C ILE A 6 17.45 -4.90 4.66
N PHE A 7 17.41 -4.71 3.36
CA PHE A 7 17.39 -3.40 2.74
C PHE A 7 16.21 -3.24 1.79
N LEU A 8 15.70 -2.02 1.72
CA LEU A 8 14.81 -1.54 0.68
C LEU A 8 15.72 -0.97 -0.42
N ASN A 9 15.86 -1.72 -1.50
CA ASN A 9 16.84 -1.42 -2.54
C ASN A 9 16.29 -0.46 -3.58
N ASP A 10 14.99 -0.50 -3.81
CA ASP A 10 14.33 0.39 -4.76
C ASP A 10 12.87 0.64 -4.37
N LEU A 11 12.29 1.74 -4.88
CA LEU A 11 10.93 2.18 -4.60
C LEU A 11 10.22 2.67 -5.86
N GLY A 12 9.12 2.01 -6.21
CA GLY A 12 8.10 2.53 -7.11
C GLY A 12 6.92 3.08 -6.32
N LEU A 13 6.46 4.28 -6.67
CA LEU A 13 5.42 4.98 -5.90
C LEU A 13 4.42 5.67 -6.82
N VAL A 14 3.14 5.44 -6.54
CA VAL A 14 2.02 6.18 -7.11
C VAL A 14 1.06 6.56 -5.99
N CYS A 15 0.68 7.81 -5.91
CA CYS A 15 -0.30 8.31 -4.95
C CYS A 15 -0.93 9.61 -5.46
N ALA A 16 -1.82 10.18 -4.67
CA ALA A 16 -2.50 11.45 -5.03
C ALA A 16 -1.55 12.65 -5.21
N LEU A 17 -0.31 12.58 -4.72
CA LEU A 17 0.71 13.61 -4.93
C LEU A 17 1.43 13.49 -6.26
N GLY A 18 1.35 12.33 -6.93
CA GLY A 18 1.97 12.12 -8.23
C GLY A 18 2.44 10.69 -8.48
N HIS A 19 3.09 10.52 -9.63
CA HIS A 19 3.67 9.27 -10.09
C HIS A 19 5.20 9.35 -9.99
N GLY A 20 5.80 8.45 -9.24
CA GLY A 20 7.24 8.38 -9.03
C GLY A 20 7.72 9.18 -7.81
N THR A 21 8.87 8.76 -7.29
CA THR A 21 9.47 9.33 -6.08
C THR A 21 9.85 10.80 -6.24
N ALA A 22 10.28 11.22 -7.44
CA ALA A 22 10.66 12.60 -7.71
C ALA A 22 9.45 13.56 -7.65
N ALA A 23 8.35 13.22 -8.35
CA ALA A 23 7.14 14.03 -8.34
C ALA A 23 6.49 14.10 -6.96
N VAL A 24 6.44 12.96 -6.25
CA VAL A 24 5.89 12.90 -4.89
C VAL A 24 6.74 13.70 -3.91
N ARG A 25 8.07 13.63 -4.03
CA ARG A 25 9.00 14.43 -3.22
C ARG A 25 8.81 15.92 -3.45
N GLU A 26 8.77 16.36 -4.71
CA GLU A 26 8.52 17.75 -5.05
C GLU A 26 7.21 18.26 -4.48
N ALA A 27 6.10 17.50 -4.69
CA ALA A 27 4.80 17.88 -4.16
C ALA A 27 4.75 17.89 -2.62
N LEU A 28 5.49 16.99 -1.95
CA LEU A 28 5.50 16.87 -0.49
C LEU A 28 6.23 18.03 0.20
N PHE A 29 7.30 18.53 -0.42
CA PHE A 29 8.17 19.57 0.14
C PHE A 29 7.94 20.95 -0.46
N ARG A 30 6.80 21.18 -1.07
CA ARG A 30 6.42 22.54 -1.53
C ARG A 30 6.19 23.46 -0.32
N ASP A 31 6.46 24.76 -0.49
CA ASP A 31 6.26 25.77 0.54
C ASP A 31 4.76 25.99 0.87
N ASP A 32 3.89 25.85 -0.12
CA ASP A 32 2.46 25.77 0.06
C ASP A 32 2.06 24.33 0.49
N ALA A 33 0.95 24.21 1.20
CA ALA A 33 0.49 22.90 1.65
C ALA A 33 0.46 21.86 0.53
N PRO A 34 0.99 20.62 0.75
CA PRO A 34 1.02 19.59 -0.30
C PRO A 34 -0.35 19.37 -0.90
N GLY A 35 -0.45 19.24 -2.21
CA GLY A 35 -1.67 18.93 -2.94
C GLY A 35 -2.22 17.53 -2.63
N GLY A 36 -2.83 16.92 -3.62
CA GLY A 36 -3.22 15.51 -3.60
C GLY A 36 -4.60 15.23 -3.01
N VAL A 37 -5.16 16.07 -2.16
CA VAL A 37 -6.54 15.96 -1.70
C VAL A 37 -7.41 16.97 -2.45
N ALA A 38 -8.45 16.48 -3.14
CA ALA A 38 -9.39 17.28 -3.91
C ALA A 38 -10.82 16.91 -3.56
N MET A 39 -11.74 17.85 -3.78
CA MET A 39 -13.16 17.60 -3.60
C MET A 39 -13.68 16.68 -4.70
N ASN A 40 -14.37 15.63 -4.31
CA ASN A 40 -14.91 14.59 -5.18
C ASN A 40 -16.41 14.41 -4.91
N GLU A 41 -17.22 14.44 -5.94
CA GLU A 41 -18.68 14.26 -5.91
C GLU A 41 -19.12 13.05 -6.75
N THR A 42 -18.17 12.38 -7.42
CA THR A 42 -18.45 11.30 -8.36
C THR A 42 -18.40 9.92 -7.73
N LEU A 43 -17.49 9.70 -6.77
CA LEU A 43 -17.35 8.40 -6.13
C LEU A 43 -18.60 8.02 -5.33
N LEU A 44 -19.18 8.98 -4.63
CA LEU A 44 -20.38 8.78 -3.82
C LEU A 44 -21.39 9.90 -4.13
N PRO A 45 -22.30 9.67 -5.11
CA PRO A 45 -23.30 10.68 -5.51
C PRO A 45 -24.09 11.21 -4.32
N GLY A 46 -24.27 12.55 -4.26
CA GLY A 46 -24.92 13.24 -3.16
C GLY A 46 -24.01 13.60 -1.99
N HIS A 47 -22.75 13.23 -2.02
CA HIS A 47 -21.75 13.59 -1.02
C HIS A 47 -20.56 14.28 -1.66
N ARG A 48 -20.18 15.43 -1.09
CA ARG A 48 -18.96 16.15 -1.45
C ARG A 48 -17.85 15.79 -0.47
N LEU A 49 -16.85 15.05 -0.93
CA LEU A 49 -15.82 14.43 -0.09
C LEU A 49 -14.42 14.90 -0.50
N ALA A 50 -13.59 15.17 0.48
CA ALA A 50 -12.18 15.47 0.27
C ALA A 50 -11.38 14.15 0.16
N LEU A 51 -11.04 13.74 -1.05
CA LEU A 51 -10.39 12.44 -1.33
C LEU A 51 -9.02 12.62 -1.99
N GLY A 52 -8.12 11.67 -1.73
CA GLY A 52 -6.81 11.57 -2.34
C GLY A 52 -6.82 10.62 -3.54
N ALA A 53 -7.34 11.05 -4.68
CA ALA A 53 -7.36 10.26 -5.90
C ALA A 53 -6.06 10.41 -6.71
N VAL A 54 -5.58 9.31 -7.28
CA VAL A 54 -4.48 9.34 -8.24
C VAL A 54 -4.96 9.95 -9.55
N SER A 55 -4.29 11.01 -9.99
CA SER A 55 -4.57 11.71 -11.22
C SER A 55 -3.79 11.13 -12.41
N GLY A 56 -4.27 11.39 -13.62
CA GLY A 56 -3.63 10.95 -14.85
C GLY A 56 -3.93 9.50 -15.24
N PRO A 57 -3.46 9.08 -16.41
CA PRO A 57 -3.70 7.73 -16.91
C PRO A 57 -2.88 6.69 -16.14
N LEU A 58 -3.51 5.55 -15.85
CA LEU A 58 -2.83 4.37 -15.35
C LEU A 58 -2.47 3.44 -16.53
N PRO A 59 -1.42 2.63 -16.41
CA PRO A 59 -1.05 1.66 -17.45
C PRO A 59 -2.19 0.68 -17.73
N SER A 60 -2.42 0.35 -19.02
CA SER A 60 -3.37 -0.67 -19.43
C SER A 60 -2.99 -2.04 -18.87
N LEU A 61 -3.99 -2.89 -18.64
CA LEU A 61 -3.85 -4.29 -18.22
C LEU A 61 -4.27 -5.27 -19.32
N ASP A 62 -4.50 -4.81 -20.55
CA ASP A 62 -5.09 -5.60 -21.66
C ASP A 62 -4.26 -6.82 -22.07
N HIS A 63 -2.98 -6.85 -21.72
CA HIS A 63 -2.10 -8.01 -21.92
C HIS A 63 -2.26 -9.10 -20.85
N HIS A 64 -3.05 -8.84 -19.81
CA HIS A 64 -3.43 -9.82 -18.80
C HIS A 64 -4.86 -10.31 -18.99
N PRO A 65 -5.20 -11.51 -18.51
CA PRO A 65 -6.59 -11.99 -18.53
C PRO A 65 -7.46 -11.15 -17.58
N VAL A 66 -8.76 -11.03 -17.90
CA VAL A 66 -9.77 -10.25 -17.15
C VAL A 66 -9.71 -10.44 -15.62
N PRO A 67 -9.50 -11.66 -15.07
CA PRO A 67 -9.37 -11.84 -13.63
C PRO A 67 -8.26 -11.02 -12.94
N LEU A 68 -7.27 -10.56 -13.70
CA LEU A 68 -6.17 -9.72 -13.19
C LEU A 68 -6.36 -8.23 -13.50
N HIS A 69 -7.48 -7.83 -14.14
CA HIS A 69 -7.81 -6.44 -14.36
C HIS A 69 -8.34 -5.81 -13.07
N GLY A 70 -8.29 -4.47 -13.01
CA GLY A 70 -8.82 -3.65 -11.92
C GLY A 70 -7.93 -2.46 -11.61
N ARG A 71 -8.54 -1.42 -11.05
CA ARG A 71 -7.83 -0.18 -10.71
C ARG A 71 -6.69 -0.42 -9.72
N ASN A 72 -6.90 -1.30 -8.74
CA ASN A 72 -5.88 -1.64 -7.76
C ASN A 72 -4.63 -2.23 -8.42
N ASN A 73 -4.82 -3.15 -9.37
CA ASN A 73 -3.72 -3.77 -10.12
C ASN A 73 -3.09 -2.78 -11.12
N ALA A 74 -3.85 -1.85 -11.69
CA ALA A 74 -3.30 -0.78 -12.53
C ALA A 74 -2.42 0.19 -11.73
N LEU A 75 -2.77 0.51 -10.49
CA LEU A 75 -1.93 1.27 -9.56
C LEU A 75 -0.64 0.51 -9.24
N LEU A 76 -0.74 -0.80 -8.95
CA LEU A 76 0.43 -1.65 -8.72
C LEU A 76 1.34 -1.70 -9.95
N ARG A 77 0.76 -1.82 -11.16
CA ARG A 77 1.54 -1.79 -12.41
C ARG A 77 2.29 -0.47 -12.58
N ALA A 78 1.63 0.65 -12.31
CA ALA A 78 2.26 1.97 -12.40
C ALA A 78 3.44 2.13 -11.42
N ALA A 79 3.36 1.55 -10.23
CA ALA A 79 4.48 1.49 -9.29
C ALA A 79 5.55 0.49 -9.72
N TYR A 80 5.15 -0.71 -10.18
CA TYR A 80 6.07 -1.77 -10.61
C TYR A 80 6.94 -1.34 -11.79
N LEU A 81 6.39 -0.66 -12.79
CA LEU A 81 7.15 -0.19 -13.96
C LEU A 81 8.33 0.71 -13.60
N GLN A 82 8.28 1.38 -12.43
CA GLN A 82 9.38 2.24 -11.95
C GLN A 82 10.56 1.42 -11.40
N ILE A 83 10.32 0.19 -10.93
CA ILE A 83 11.34 -0.72 -10.37
C ILE A 83 11.54 -1.98 -11.22
N GLN A 84 10.92 -2.06 -12.39
CA GLN A 84 10.94 -3.24 -13.25
C GLN A 84 12.35 -3.69 -13.63
N GLY A 85 13.25 -2.73 -13.88
CA GLY A 85 14.64 -3.02 -14.24
C GLY A 85 15.37 -3.78 -13.14
N GLN A 86 15.25 -3.33 -11.90
CA GLN A 86 15.88 -3.92 -10.73
C GLN A 86 15.26 -5.28 -10.37
N VAL A 87 13.94 -5.41 -10.50
CA VAL A 87 13.26 -6.70 -10.32
C VAL A 87 13.73 -7.70 -11.36
N ARG A 88 13.86 -7.31 -12.64
CA ARG A 88 14.41 -8.16 -13.70
C ARG A 88 15.82 -8.62 -13.38
N GLN A 89 16.70 -7.71 -12.97
CA GLN A 89 18.07 -8.05 -12.55
C GLN A 89 18.09 -9.04 -11.37
N ALA A 90 17.19 -8.86 -10.40
CA ALA A 90 17.07 -9.81 -9.29
C ALA A 90 16.62 -11.21 -9.76
N ILE A 91 15.67 -11.29 -10.70
CA ILE A 91 15.22 -12.54 -11.29
C ILE A 91 16.34 -13.21 -12.10
N GLU A 92 17.08 -12.46 -12.90
CA GLU A 92 18.23 -12.96 -13.68
C GLU A 92 19.33 -13.49 -12.74
N ARG A 93 19.60 -12.80 -11.65
CA ARG A 93 20.65 -13.16 -10.71
C ARG A 93 20.33 -14.35 -9.82
N TYR A 94 19.12 -14.39 -9.27
CA TYR A 94 18.75 -15.37 -8.25
C TYR A 94 17.88 -16.52 -8.80
N GLY A 95 17.33 -16.34 -10.00
CA GLY A 95 16.31 -17.22 -10.56
C GLY A 95 14.88 -16.84 -10.11
N PRO A 96 13.87 -17.08 -10.95
CA PRO A 96 12.49 -16.65 -10.69
C PRO A 96 11.87 -17.27 -9.44
N SER A 97 12.24 -18.51 -9.07
CA SER A 97 11.75 -19.20 -7.87
C SER A 97 12.32 -18.62 -6.56
N ARG A 98 13.37 -17.81 -6.65
CA ARG A 98 14.01 -17.14 -5.51
C ARG A 98 13.54 -15.70 -5.32
N VAL A 99 12.59 -15.24 -6.13
CA VAL A 99 11.95 -13.92 -6.01
C VAL A 99 10.50 -14.11 -5.61
N ALA A 100 10.13 -13.59 -4.44
CA ALA A 100 8.79 -13.68 -3.87
C ALA A 100 7.98 -12.39 -4.10
N VAL A 101 6.67 -12.49 -3.94
CA VAL A 101 5.74 -11.34 -3.92
C VAL A 101 4.92 -11.37 -2.63
N VAL A 102 5.07 -10.35 -1.79
CA VAL A 102 4.27 -10.20 -0.56
C VAL A 102 3.77 -8.77 -0.48
N VAL A 103 2.47 -8.58 -0.69
CA VAL A 103 1.86 -7.25 -0.74
C VAL A 103 0.67 -7.13 0.20
N GLY A 104 0.33 -5.90 0.56
CA GLY A 104 -0.82 -5.60 1.40
C GLY A 104 -1.93 -4.92 0.61
N THR A 105 -3.18 -5.24 0.94
CA THR A 105 -4.35 -4.50 0.46
C THR A 105 -5.50 -4.61 1.45
N SER A 106 -6.37 -3.62 1.47
CA SER A 106 -7.66 -3.66 2.17
C SER A 106 -8.83 -3.63 1.20
N THR A 107 -8.59 -3.32 -0.06
CA THR A 107 -9.64 -3.08 -1.06
C THR A 107 -9.60 -4.07 -2.22
N SER A 108 -8.41 -4.50 -2.67
CA SER A 108 -8.30 -5.30 -3.90
C SER A 108 -9.18 -4.71 -5.03
N GLY A 109 -9.98 -5.49 -5.72
CA GLY A 109 -10.91 -5.08 -6.77
C GLY A 109 -12.35 -4.84 -6.30
N ILE A 110 -12.57 -4.40 -5.05
CA ILE A 110 -13.93 -4.11 -4.54
C ILE A 110 -14.63 -3.05 -5.39
N GLY A 111 -13.90 -2.04 -5.89
CA GLY A 111 -14.47 -0.99 -6.76
C GLY A 111 -15.08 -1.57 -8.05
N GLU A 112 -14.45 -2.53 -8.67
CA GLU A 112 -14.95 -3.26 -9.84
C GLU A 112 -16.21 -4.06 -9.50
N ALA A 113 -16.21 -4.73 -8.33
CA ALA A 113 -17.37 -5.48 -7.86
C ALA A 113 -18.58 -4.58 -7.55
N GLU A 114 -18.35 -3.39 -6.98
CA GLU A 114 -19.40 -2.38 -6.76
C GLU A 114 -20.07 -1.95 -8.09
N GLN A 115 -19.25 -1.66 -9.09
CA GLN A 115 -19.75 -1.26 -10.43
C GLN A 115 -20.49 -2.40 -11.11
N ALA A 116 -19.95 -3.61 -11.03
CA ALA A 116 -20.56 -4.81 -11.59
C ALA A 116 -21.91 -5.12 -10.92
N MET A 117 -21.98 -5.04 -9.59
CA MET A 117 -23.23 -5.23 -8.85
C MET A 117 -24.27 -4.14 -9.19
N ALA A 118 -23.84 -2.89 -9.33
CA ALA A 118 -24.72 -1.79 -9.73
C ALA A 118 -25.27 -2.01 -11.15
N MET A 119 -24.49 -2.53 -12.07
CA MET A 119 -24.95 -2.88 -13.42
C MET A 119 -25.91 -4.06 -13.38
N TRP A 120 -25.60 -5.11 -12.65
CA TRP A 120 -26.47 -6.27 -12.49
C TRP A 120 -27.84 -5.88 -11.92
N ARG A 121 -27.88 -5.02 -10.90
CA ARG A 121 -29.14 -4.53 -10.31
C ARG A 121 -29.98 -3.72 -11.29
N ARG A 122 -29.36 -2.96 -12.19
CA ARG A 122 -30.06 -2.11 -13.17
C ARG A 122 -30.48 -2.86 -14.43
N GLN A 123 -29.69 -3.83 -14.88
CA GLN A 123 -29.80 -4.43 -16.19
C GLN A 123 -29.98 -5.96 -16.16
N GLY A 124 -29.91 -6.62 -15.00
CA GLY A 124 -30.00 -8.07 -14.85
C GLY A 124 -28.82 -8.85 -15.44
N ARG A 125 -27.71 -8.19 -15.79
CA ARG A 125 -26.53 -8.84 -16.38
C ARG A 125 -25.24 -8.28 -15.79
N TRP A 126 -24.22 -9.12 -15.72
CA TRP A 126 -22.87 -8.74 -15.34
C TRP A 126 -22.14 -8.07 -16.51
N PRO A 127 -21.22 -7.11 -16.26
CA PRO A 127 -20.36 -6.57 -17.31
C PRO A 127 -19.39 -7.65 -17.82
N GLU A 128 -19.09 -7.67 -19.12
CA GLU A 128 -18.13 -8.61 -19.73
C GLU A 128 -16.72 -8.49 -19.15
N GLY A 129 -16.32 -7.28 -18.74
CA GLY A 129 -15.03 -7.02 -18.11
C GLY A 129 -14.96 -7.35 -16.61
N PHE A 130 -16.01 -7.93 -16.00
CA PHE A 130 -16.02 -8.32 -14.60
C PHE A 130 -15.80 -9.82 -14.42
N HIS A 131 -14.91 -10.14 -13.51
CA HIS A 131 -14.70 -11.50 -13.02
C HIS A 131 -14.56 -11.48 -11.50
N TYR A 132 -15.20 -12.43 -10.80
CA TYR A 132 -15.23 -12.46 -9.33
C TYR A 132 -13.83 -12.42 -8.70
N VAL A 133 -12.84 -13.07 -9.31
CA VAL A 133 -11.43 -13.09 -8.87
C VAL A 133 -10.81 -11.72 -8.72
N GLN A 134 -11.28 -10.70 -9.45
CA GLN A 134 -10.75 -9.32 -9.34
C GLN A 134 -10.86 -8.76 -7.92
N GLN A 135 -11.90 -9.15 -7.16
CA GLN A 135 -12.13 -8.68 -5.78
C GLN A 135 -11.51 -9.59 -4.70
N GLU A 136 -10.96 -10.74 -5.07
CA GLU A 136 -10.28 -11.61 -4.11
C GLU A 136 -9.05 -10.91 -3.52
N ILE A 137 -8.82 -11.11 -2.23
CA ILE A 137 -7.72 -10.43 -1.52
C ILE A 137 -6.35 -10.79 -2.09
N ASP A 138 -6.19 -11.96 -2.67
CA ASP A 138 -4.92 -12.42 -3.25
C ASP A 138 -4.69 -11.91 -4.70
N ALA A 139 -5.67 -11.27 -5.33
CA ALA A 139 -5.55 -10.77 -6.71
C ALA A 139 -4.31 -9.87 -6.93
N PRO A 140 -3.93 -8.96 -6.02
CA PRO A 140 -2.73 -8.13 -6.18
C PRO A 140 -1.42 -8.92 -6.23
N SER A 141 -1.25 -9.95 -5.39
CA SER A 141 -0.02 -10.76 -5.41
C SER A 141 0.05 -11.66 -6.65
N ARG A 142 -1.08 -12.22 -7.07
CA ARG A 142 -1.17 -13.00 -8.32
C ARG A 142 -0.87 -12.13 -9.54
N PHE A 143 -1.40 -10.91 -9.57
CA PHE A 143 -1.10 -9.95 -10.62
C PHE A 143 0.40 -9.64 -10.69
N LEU A 144 1.02 -9.24 -9.58
CA LEU A 144 2.44 -8.90 -9.57
C LEU A 144 3.35 -10.09 -9.88
N ALA A 145 3.00 -11.29 -9.45
CA ALA A 145 3.74 -12.50 -9.84
C ALA A 145 3.68 -12.74 -11.36
N ALA A 146 2.51 -12.59 -11.97
CA ALA A 146 2.34 -12.71 -13.41
C ALA A 146 3.07 -11.59 -14.19
N GLU A 147 2.93 -10.32 -13.74
CA GLU A 147 3.56 -9.16 -14.39
C GLU A 147 5.08 -9.19 -14.29
N SER A 148 5.64 -9.62 -13.14
CA SER A 148 7.09 -9.62 -12.92
C SER A 148 7.79 -10.89 -13.44
N GLY A 149 7.08 -12.00 -13.58
CA GLY A 149 7.66 -13.31 -13.84
C GLY A 149 8.29 -13.97 -12.60
N ALA A 150 8.08 -13.42 -11.40
CA ALA A 150 8.47 -14.06 -10.15
C ALA A 150 7.68 -15.36 -9.93
N ARG A 151 8.37 -16.43 -9.51
CA ARG A 151 7.81 -17.76 -9.26
C ARG A 151 8.07 -18.27 -7.84
N GLY A 152 8.63 -17.44 -6.98
CA GLY A 152 8.72 -17.70 -5.56
C GLY A 152 7.35 -17.61 -4.88
N PRO A 153 7.28 -17.77 -3.55
CA PRO A 153 6.06 -17.60 -2.80
C PRO A 153 5.38 -16.25 -3.08
N ALA A 154 4.05 -16.29 -3.30
CA ALA A 154 3.26 -15.08 -3.57
C ALA A 154 1.98 -15.10 -2.76
N TRP A 155 1.74 -14.06 -1.96
CA TRP A 155 0.49 -13.89 -1.20
C TRP A 155 0.22 -12.44 -0.86
N THR A 156 -1.02 -12.16 -0.49
CA THR A 156 -1.46 -10.85 -0.04
C THR A 156 -1.84 -10.90 1.44
N ILE A 157 -1.53 -9.83 2.17
CA ILE A 157 -1.90 -9.63 3.56
C ILE A 157 -2.98 -8.54 3.64
N SER A 158 -4.08 -8.85 4.35
CA SER A 158 -5.14 -7.89 4.61
C SER A 158 -5.37 -7.76 6.11
N THR A 159 -4.83 -6.70 6.68
CA THR A 159 -4.96 -6.33 8.09
C THR A 159 -5.28 -4.83 8.22
N ALA A 160 -6.21 -4.37 7.39
CA ALA A 160 -6.61 -2.96 7.30
C ALA A 160 -5.40 -2.03 7.08
N CYS A 161 -5.29 -0.95 7.85
CA CYS A 161 -4.27 0.08 7.69
C CYS A 161 -2.82 -0.43 7.84
N SER A 162 -2.61 -1.57 8.51
CA SER A 162 -1.29 -2.17 8.73
C SER A 162 -0.85 -3.17 7.66
N SER A 163 -1.69 -3.44 6.63
CA SER A 163 -1.46 -4.47 5.62
C SER A 163 -0.08 -4.39 4.98
N SER A 164 0.32 -3.23 4.47
CA SER A 164 1.62 -3.04 3.81
C SER A 164 2.80 -3.20 4.77
N ALA A 165 2.69 -2.72 6.01
CA ALA A 165 3.74 -2.88 7.02
C ALA A 165 3.92 -4.36 7.39
N LYS A 166 2.81 -5.11 7.56
CA LYS A 166 2.86 -6.55 7.80
C LYS A 166 3.37 -7.33 6.60
N ALA A 167 3.09 -6.89 5.38
CA ALA A 167 3.66 -7.46 4.16
C ALA A 167 5.19 -7.31 4.16
N MET A 168 5.71 -6.13 4.50
CA MET A 168 7.16 -5.89 4.62
C MET A 168 7.79 -6.74 5.73
N ALA A 169 7.14 -6.88 6.89
CA ALA A 169 7.60 -7.75 7.97
C ALA A 169 7.65 -9.23 7.54
N SER A 170 6.65 -9.68 6.80
CA SER A 170 6.58 -11.03 6.24
C SER A 170 7.65 -11.27 5.18
N ALA A 171 7.87 -10.30 4.27
CA ALA A 171 8.96 -10.31 3.30
C ALA A 171 10.34 -10.42 3.98
N ALA A 172 10.53 -9.66 5.06
CA ALA A 172 11.76 -9.73 5.84
C ALA A 172 12.00 -11.09 6.48
N ARG A 173 10.95 -11.78 6.95
CA ARG A 173 11.06 -13.16 7.46
C ARG A 173 11.49 -14.14 6.38
N LEU A 174 10.91 -14.05 5.17
CA LEU A 174 11.31 -14.88 4.03
C LEU A 174 12.79 -14.72 3.67
N LEU A 175 13.27 -13.47 3.66
CA LEU A 175 14.69 -13.19 3.40
C LEU A 175 15.60 -13.74 4.49
N ARG A 176 15.21 -13.60 5.77
CA ARG A 176 16.00 -14.10 6.91
C ARG A 176 16.10 -15.63 6.95
N THR A 177 15.04 -16.32 6.59
CA THR A 177 15.06 -17.80 6.50
C THR A 177 15.85 -18.32 5.31
N GLY A 178 16.28 -17.44 4.40
CA GLY A 178 16.97 -17.85 3.16
C GLY A 178 16.07 -18.59 2.16
N LEU A 179 14.75 -18.58 2.36
CA LEU A 179 13.81 -19.21 1.44
C LEU A 179 13.81 -18.50 0.08
N VAL A 180 14.03 -17.19 0.08
CA VAL A 180 14.18 -16.36 -1.12
C VAL A 180 15.32 -15.37 -0.98
N ASP A 181 15.76 -14.76 -2.07
CA ASP A 181 16.85 -13.76 -2.09
C ASP A 181 16.36 -12.35 -2.39
N ALA A 182 15.18 -12.22 -2.99
CA ALA A 182 14.51 -10.94 -3.22
C ALA A 182 13.00 -11.06 -2.99
N VAL A 183 12.37 -9.97 -2.58
CA VAL A 183 10.92 -9.87 -2.41
C VAL A 183 10.41 -8.55 -2.98
N ILE A 184 9.40 -8.62 -3.84
CA ILE A 184 8.59 -7.47 -4.23
C ILE A 184 7.54 -7.30 -3.13
N THR A 185 7.55 -6.17 -2.42
CA THR A 185 6.70 -5.94 -1.26
C THR A 185 6.19 -4.50 -1.21
N GLY A 186 5.17 -4.26 -0.39
CA GLY A 186 4.49 -2.98 -0.29
C GLY A 186 2.98 -3.18 -0.23
N GLY A 187 2.23 -2.45 -1.04
CA GLY A 187 0.79 -2.68 -1.13
C GLY A 187 0.09 -1.68 -2.04
N ALA A 188 -1.19 -1.90 -2.26
CA ALA A 188 -2.04 -0.96 -2.96
C ALA A 188 -3.46 -0.98 -2.43
N ASP A 189 -4.07 0.20 -2.41
CA ASP A 189 -5.50 0.36 -2.18
C ASP A 189 -6.05 1.37 -3.19
N SER A 190 -7.14 1.00 -3.86
CA SER A 190 -7.90 1.86 -4.75
C SER A 190 -9.09 2.47 -4.02
N LEU A 191 -9.56 3.63 -4.47
CA LEU A 191 -10.77 4.24 -3.95
C LEU A 191 -12.00 3.41 -4.33
N CYS A 192 -12.84 3.10 -3.34
CA CYS A 192 -14.12 2.42 -3.52
C CYS A 192 -15.17 2.97 -2.55
N GLN A 193 -16.44 2.82 -2.88
CA GLN A 193 -17.55 3.31 -2.05
C GLN A 193 -17.62 2.58 -0.72
N PHE A 194 -17.34 1.28 -0.70
CA PHE A 194 -17.34 0.44 0.50
C PHE A 194 -16.45 1.05 1.60
N THR A 195 -15.20 1.36 1.28
CA THR A 195 -14.27 1.95 2.23
C THR A 195 -14.73 3.33 2.70
N VAL A 196 -15.15 4.20 1.77
CA VAL A 196 -15.60 5.55 2.11
C VAL A 196 -16.84 5.52 2.99
N ARG A 197 -17.87 4.72 2.62
CA ARG A 197 -19.10 4.58 3.41
C ARG A 197 -18.83 3.97 4.79
N GLY A 198 -17.92 2.98 4.87
CA GLY A 198 -17.52 2.37 6.14
C GLY A 198 -16.93 3.40 7.11
N PHE A 199 -15.97 4.22 6.65
CA PHE A 199 -15.40 5.27 7.48
C PHE A 199 -16.38 6.44 7.76
N MET A 200 -17.30 6.75 6.84
CA MET A 200 -18.37 7.71 7.11
C MET A 200 -19.30 7.21 8.22
N ALA A 201 -19.65 5.93 8.23
CA ALA A 201 -20.47 5.33 9.29
C ALA A 201 -19.79 5.35 10.67
N LEU A 202 -18.45 5.43 10.69
CA LEU A 202 -17.65 5.64 11.90
C LEU A 202 -17.42 7.14 12.23
N GLU A 203 -18.08 8.05 11.49
CA GLU A 203 -17.91 9.51 11.62
C GLU A 203 -16.45 9.99 11.54
N SER A 204 -15.62 9.21 10.81
CA SER A 204 -14.17 9.42 10.77
C SER A 204 -13.67 10.13 9.50
N VAL A 205 -14.54 10.44 8.54
CA VAL A 205 -14.17 11.11 7.28
C VAL A 205 -14.21 12.62 7.44
N ALA A 206 -13.10 13.29 7.11
CA ALA A 206 -13.04 14.73 7.10
C ALA A 206 -13.77 15.32 5.89
N SER A 207 -14.54 16.39 6.10
CA SER A 207 -15.22 17.17 5.03
C SER A 207 -14.25 18.03 4.21
N GLU A 208 -13.09 18.34 4.81
CA GLU A 208 -12.02 19.15 4.23
C GLU A 208 -10.70 18.37 4.31
N ARG A 209 -9.62 18.98 3.85
CA ARG A 209 -8.29 18.40 4.04
C ARG A 209 -7.97 18.26 5.52
N CYS A 210 -7.71 17.05 5.98
CA CYS A 210 -7.33 16.77 7.36
C CYS A 210 -5.95 17.34 7.70
N ASN A 211 -5.74 17.62 8.98
CA ASN A 211 -4.47 18.09 9.56
C ASN A 211 -3.96 17.09 10.61
N PRO A 212 -3.36 15.97 10.20
CA PRO A 212 -2.87 14.94 11.11
C PRO A 212 -1.93 15.54 12.18
N PHE A 213 -1.95 14.92 13.37
CA PHE A 213 -1.16 15.34 14.53
C PHE A 213 -1.50 16.72 15.14
N SER A 214 -2.40 17.50 14.53
CA SER A 214 -2.87 18.76 15.12
C SER A 214 -3.74 18.50 16.34
N ALA A 215 -3.72 19.44 17.30
CA ALA A 215 -4.70 19.49 18.39
C ALA A 215 -6.15 19.68 17.88
N HIS A 216 -6.29 20.30 16.69
CA HIS A 216 -7.58 20.56 16.02
C HIS A 216 -7.83 19.58 14.86
N ARG A 217 -7.24 18.36 14.88
CA ARG A 217 -7.46 17.36 13.85
C ARG A 217 -8.93 16.92 13.82
N ARG A 218 -9.45 16.73 12.60
CA ARG A 218 -10.84 16.28 12.36
C ARG A 218 -10.84 15.24 11.28
N GLY A 219 -11.04 13.98 11.65
CA GLY A 219 -11.18 12.87 10.71
C GLY A 219 -9.95 12.63 9.82
N ILE A 220 -10.15 11.82 8.79
CA ILE A 220 -9.16 11.42 7.80
C ILE A 220 -9.66 11.70 6.39
N ASN A 221 -8.75 11.85 5.43
CA ASN A 221 -9.09 11.78 4.01
C ASN A 221 -8.77 10.38 3.48
N ILE A 222 -9.74 9.76 2.83
CA ILE A 222 -9.53 8.47 2.15
C ILE A 222 -8.81 8.75 0.83
N GLY A 223 -7.85 7.90 0.51
CA GLY A 223 -7.06 8.03 -0.71
C GLY A 223 -6.62 6.69 -1.27
N GLU A 224 -6.13 6.71 -2.50
CA GLU A 224 -5.57 5.56 -3.19
C GLU A 224 -4.08 5.71 -3.41
N ARG A 225 -3.36 4.59 -3.42
CA ARG A 225 -1.91 4.57 -3.58
C ARG A 225 -1.40 3.18 -3.92
N ALA A 226 -0.18 3.13 -4.44
CA ALA A 226 0.62 1.91 -4.57
C ALA A 226 2.12 2.21 -4.36
N PRO A 227 2.67 2.06 -3.14
CA PRO A 227 4.09 1.93 -2.93
C PRO A 227 4.53 0.49 -3.11
N LEU A 228 5.58 0.24 -3.90
CA LEU A 228 6.24 -1.04 -4.05
C LEU A 228 7.75 -0.91 -3.83
N PHE A 229 8.31 -1.84 -3.09
CA PHE A 229 9.74 -1.95 -2.81
C PHE A 229 10.29 -3.25 -3.34
N LEU A 230 11.53 -3.20 -3.83
CA LEU A 230 12.37 -4.38 -3.93
C LEU A 230 13.16 -4.52 -2.64
N MET A 231 12.99 -5.63 -1.92
CA MET A 231 13.71 -5.95 -0.69
C MET A 231 14.69 -7.09 -0.91
N THR A 232 15.92 -6.95 -0.41
CA THR A 232 16.95 -7.99 -0.44
C THR A 232 17.83 -7.94 0.83
N ARG A 233 18.78 -8.86 0.92
CA ARG A 233 19.88 -8.81 1.91
C ARG A 233 21.08 -8.00 1.44
N GLU A 234 21.10 -7.55 0.20
CA GLU A 234 22.18 -6.74 -0.33
C GLU A 234 22.09 -5.31 0.17
N PRO A 235 23.23 -4.66 0.46
CA PRO A 235 23.24 -3.27 0.87
C PRO A 235 22.46 -2.37 -0.12
N GLY A 236 21.63 -1.52 0.43
CA GLY A 236 20.77 -0.60 -0.31
C GLY A 236 20.58 0.72 0.44
N PRO A 237 19.86 1.68 -0.15
CA PRO A 237 19.73 3.03 0.39
C PRO A 237 19.02 3.09 1.74
N VAL A 238 18.10 2.16 2.03
CA VAL A 238 17.35 2.15 3.29
C VAL A 238 17.44 0.77 3.93
N ARG A 239 17.90 0.71 5.17
CA ARG A 239 17.96 -0.52 5.96
C ARG A 239 16.68 -0.67 6.79
N LEU A 240 16.02 -1.83 6.70
CA LEU A 240 14.95 -2.21 7.62
C LEU A 240 15.57 -2.69 8.93
N ALA A 241 15.66 -1.80 9.90
CA ALA A 241 16.39 -2.08 11.15
C ALA A 241 15.64 -3.03 12.08
N ARG A 242 14.34 -2.78 12.29
CA ARG A 242 13.49 -3.54 13.22
C ARG A 242 12.03 -3.44 12.80
N TRP A 243 11.22 -4.36 13.26
CA TRP A 243 9.76 -4.30 13.25
C TRP A 243 9.19 -5.03 14.45
N GLY A 244 8.01 -4.66 14.86
CA GLY A 244 7.21 -5.32 15.88
C GLY A 244 5.76 -5.37 15.43
N GLU A 245 5.04 -6.38 15.87
CA GLU A 245 3.63 -6.55 15.58
C GLU A 245 2.90 -6.84 16.87
N THR A 246 1.82 -6.10 17.11
CA THR A 246 0.93 -6.30 18.25
C THR A 246 -0.51 -6.37 17.77
N SER A 247 -1.38 -6.95 18.57
CA SER A 247 -2.83 -6.93 18.37
C SER A 247 -3.46 -6.31 19.61
N ALA A 248 -4.26 -5.27 19.42
CA ALA A 248 -5.04 -4.67 20.50
C ALA A 248 -6.44 -5.25 20.48
N SER A 249 -7.00 -5.55 21.64
CA SER A 249 -8.37 -6.09 21.82
C SER A 249 -9.42 -4.99 22.00
N HIS A 250 -9.03 -3.73 21.97
CA HIS A 250 -9.94 -2.59 22.16
C HIS A 250 -10.58 -2.12 20.83
N PRO A 251 -11.78 -1.52 20.88
CA PRO A 251 -12.44 -1.00 19.68
C PRO A 251 -11.62 0.11 19.01
N LEU A 252 -11.83 0.29 17.72
CA LEU A 252 -11.12 1.25 16.86
C LEU A 252 -11.13 2.70 17.40
N SER A 253 -12.17 3.03 18.16
CA SER A 253 -12.39 4.36 18.78
C SER A 253 -11.57 4.63 20.04
N ALA A 254 -10.94 3.59 20.61
CA ALA A 254 -10.15 3.71 21.85
C ALA A 254 -8.84 2.92 21.73
N PRO A 255 -7.85 3.41 20.95
CA PRO A 255 -6.57 2.72 20.79
C PRO A 255 -5.81 2.67 22.11
N GLU A 256 -5.28 1.50 22.44
CA GLU A 256 -4.52 1.27 23.67
C GLU A 256 -3.11 1.85 23.56
N PRO A 257 -2.71 2.80 24.44
CA PRO A 257 -1.37 3.41 24.38
C PRO A 257 -0.23 2.41 24.59
N GLU A 258 -0.46 1.31 25.30
CA GLU A 258 0.54 0.28 25.57
C GLU A 258 0.86 -0.58 24.34
N GLY A 259 -0.10 -0.82 23.45
CA GLY A 259 0.12 -1.52 22.19
C GLY A 259 1.17 -0.84 21.31
N HIS A 260 1.18 0.48 21.29
CA HIS A 260 2.17 1.27 20.56
C HIS A 260 3.58 1.17 21.18
N ARG A 261 3.69 1.05 22.49
CA ARG A 261 4.98 0.88 23.18
C ARG A 261 5.56 -0.50 22.99
N ALA A 262 4.72 -1.53 22.92
CA ALA A 262 5.15 -2.91 22.68
C ALA A 262 5.66 -3.16 21.26
N THR A 263 5.24 -2.36 20.27
CA THR A 263 5.76 -2.43 18.88
C THR A 263 7.14 -1.79 18.73
N ALA A 264 7.54 -0.93 19.67
CA ALA A 264 8.89 -0.40 19.76
C ALA A 264 9.71 -1.34 20.67
N PRO A 265 10.48 -2.30 20.13
CA PRO A 265 11.23 -3.23 20.97
C PRO A 265 12.20 -2.46 21.86
N PRO A 266 12.29 -2.82 23.18
CA PRO A 266 13.30 -2.24 24.06
C PRO A 266 14.68 -2.65 23.55
N GLY A 267 15.48 -1.68 23.23
CA GLY A 267 16.86 -1.88 22.81
C GLY A 267 17.57 -0.55 22.72
N PRO A 268 18.89 -0.52 22.87
CA PRO A 268 19.64 0.72 22.76
C PRO A 268 19.25 1.39 21.43
N ALA A 269 18.99 2.69 21.47
CA ALA A 269 18.84 3.48 20.26
C ALA A 269 20.00 3.11 19.32
N PRO A 270 19.75 2.90 18.02
CA PRO A 270 20.84 2.68 17.11
C PRO A 270 21.87 3.80 17.31
N PRO A 271 23.18 3.50 17.27
CA PRO A 271 24.19 4.53 17.36
C PRO A 271 23.78 5.65 16.44
N ARG A 272 23.88 6.89 16.89
CA ARG A 272 23.48 8.06 16.12
C ARG A 272 24.05 7.90 14.72
N ALA A 273 23.19 7.48 13.81
CA ALA A 273 23.52 7.36 12.41
C ALA A 273 23.77 8.78 11.92
N GLY A 274 24.80 8.97 11.13
CA GLY A 274 25.09 10.26 10.53
C GLY A 274 23.87 10.81 9.77
N PRO A 275 23.91 12.03 9.26
CA PRO A 275 22.77 12.76 8.70
C PRO A 275 22.09 12.08 7.49
N THR A 276 22.60 10.93 7.03
CA THR A 276 22.06 10.10 5.96
C THR A 276 21.16 8.95 6.40
N ALA A 277 21.00 8.69 7.70
CA ALA A 277 20.12 7.61 8.19
C ALA A 277 18.74 8.17 8.54
N ALA A 278 17.79 7.98 7.66
CA ALA A 278 16.38 8.21 7.95
C ALA A 278 15.81 7.04 8.77
N ALA A 279 15.25 7.31 9.94
CA ALA A 279 14.42 6.35 10.67
C ALA A 279 12.99 6.47 10.13
N LEU A 280 12.51 5.45 9.43
CA LEU A 280 11.11 5.37 9.04
C LEU A 280 10.31 4.83 10.23
N HIS A 281 9.52 5.68 10.85
CA HIS A 281 8.53 5.28 11.84
C HIS A 281 7.15 5.24 11.17
N HIS A 282 6.51 4.07 11.19
CA HIS A 282 5.10 3.98 10.83
C HIS A 282 4.29 4.49 12.02
N VAL A 283 3.84 5.73 11.95
CA VAL A 283 2.95 6.32 12.94
C VAL A 283 1.55 6.36 12.34
N HIS A 284 0.61 5.73 13.02
CA HIS A 284 -0.81 5.83 12.69
C HIS A 284 -1.41 6.96 13.53
N PRO A 285 -1.61 8.17 12.96
CA PRO A 285 -2.17 9.27 13.72
C PRO A 285 -3.63 8.99 14.08
N PRO A 286 -4.07 9.32 15.29
CA PRO A 286 -5.48 9.23 15.63
C PRO A 286 -6.30 10.19 14.77
N ALA A 287 -7.43 9.72 14.26
CA ALA A 287 -8.33 10.48 13.38
C ALA A 287 -9.17 11.51 14.17
N THR A 288 -9.39 11.25 15.45
CA THR A 288 -10.21 12.07 16.34
C THR A 288 -9.39 12.55 17.53
N PRO A 289 -9.72 13.70 18.17
CA PRO A 289 -9.17 14.08 19.46
C PRO A 289 -9.45 13.01 20.52
N PRO A 290 -8.62 12.92 21.58
CA PRO A 290 -8.87 12.01 22.70
C PRO A 290 -10.15 12.36 23.44
#